data_e6a158eb91f7a9ffd6532146d7a07be5
#
_entry.id   e6a158eb91f7a9ffd6532146d7a07be5
#
_cell.length_a   1.000
_cell.length_b   1.000
_cell.length_c   1.000
_cell.angle_alpha   90.00
_cell.angle_beta   90.00
_cell.angle_gamma   90.00
#
_symmetry.space_group_name_H-M   'P 1'
#
loop_
_entity.id
_entity.type
_entity.pdbx_description
1 polymer ?
#
loop_
_entity_poly.entity_id
_entity_poly.type
_entity_poly.pdbx_seq_one_letter_code
_entity_poly.pdbx_strand_id
1 'polypeptide(L)'
;MGNFFDINKAIVRLPSKDVTKGLRSVDFGDPSYELVKAEHDAYVKALVSQGVDVEILAPLPGFPDALFVEDPALVFSEAAVVLKSSRIERSGEGEILSRSLQNNFHDVLYLDDGFVDGGDILQLPDAVIIGLSQRTDRKGAEALRIILNHLGKRSLICKVPSEVLHLKSDCSLIDCDTILVTEKLADEKTLSGFNKIIVPEKESNAANTIRIKSKIFIGEQFPATIQVLEKNGFELIPLGISEISKIDAGLSCMSLRWSQ
;
A
#
# COMPACT_ATOMS: atom_id res chain seq x y z
N MET A 1 -0.99 5.41 -24.37
CA MET A 1 -1.35 5.04 -22.99
C MET A 1 -0.24 5.56 -22.09
N GLY A 2 -0.58 6.31 -21.03
CA GLY A 2 0.41 6.75 -20.04
C GLY A 2 1.09 5.55 -19.37
N ASN A 3 2.31 5.72 -18.88
CA ASN A 3 3.00 4.69 -18.12
C ASN A 3 2.25 4.46 -16.80
N PHE A 4 2.01 3.21 -16.42
CA PHE A 4 1.31 2.82 -15.16
C PHE A 4 1.92 3.51 -13.92
N PHE A 5 3.21 3.81 -13.97
CA PHE A 5 3.95 4.45 -12.89
C PHE A 5 4.02 5.98 -12.98
N ASP A 6 3.34 6.61 -13.94
CA ASP A 6 3.30 8.09 -14.10
C ASP A 6 2.42 8.74 -13.01
N ILE A 7 2.60 8.30 -11.79
CA ILE A 7 1.91 8.81 -10.61
C ILE A 7 2.23 10.29 -10.45
N ASN A 8 1.19 11.13 -10.38
CA ASN A 8 1.33 12.58 -10.22
C ASN A 8 0.44 13.17 -9.11
N LYS A 9 -0.39 12.35 -8.46
CA LYS A 9 -1.25 12.73 -7.33
C LYS A 9 -1.09 11.74 -6.19
N ALA A 10 -1.14 12.24 -4.96
CA ALA A 10 -1.21 11.40 -3.77
C ALA A 10 -2.01 12.05 -2.65
N ILE A 11 -2.62 11.22 -1.81
CA ILE A 11 -3.18 11.61 -0.51
C ILE A 11 -2.35 10.92 0.57
N VAL A 12 -1.93 11.68 1.58
CA VAL A 12 -1.27 11.20 2.79
C VAL A 12 -1.96 11.77 4.02
N ARG A 13 -1.76 11.17 5.18
CA ARG A 13 -2.24 11.71 6.45
C ARG A 13 -1.10 11.83 7.44
N LEU A 14 -0.99 12.98 8.09
CA LEU A 14 -0.03 13.17 9.17
C LEU A 14 -0.28 12.19 10.32
N PRO A 15 0.77 11.62 10.94
CA PRO A 15 0.61 10.76 12.10
C PRO A 15 0.02 11.55 13.28
N SER A 16 -0.87 10.94 14.04
CA SER A 16 -1.28 11.43 15.35
C SER A 16 -0.34 10.89 16.44
N LYS A 17 -0.39 11.46 17.64
CA LYS A 17 0.38 10.92 18.78
C LYS A 17 -0.05 9.49 19.16
N ASP A 18 -1.26 9.09 18.80
CA ASP A 18 -1.77 7.75 19.07
C ASP A 18 -1.07 6.67 18.23
N VAL A 19 -0.29 7.03 17.22
CA VAL A 19 0.47 6.09 16.38
C VAL A 19 1.35 5.12 17.18
N THR A 20 1.79 5.52 18.37
CA THR A 20 2.53 4.64 19.29
C THR A 20 1.74 3.39 19.72
N LYS A 21 0.41 3.40 19.54
CA LYS A 21 -0.52 2.30 19.84
C LYS A 21 -1.01 1.58 18.59
N GLY A 22 -0.36 1.82 17.43
CA GLY A 22 -0.71 1.19 16.16
C GLY A 22 -0.74 -0.34 16.26
N LEU A 23 -1.58 -0.94 15.45
CA LEU A 23 -1.73 -2.40 15.38
C LEU A 23 -0.41 -3.05 14.95
N ARG A 24 -0.07 -4.16 15.61
CA ARG A 24 1.14 -4.94 15.30
C ARG A 24 0.92 -6.43 15.60
N SER A 25 1.50 -7.26 14.76
CA SER A 25 1.51 -8.73 14.92
C SER A 25 2.66 -9.20 15.81
N VAL A 26 3.79 -8.47 15.76
CA VAL A 26 4.99 -8.74 16.57
C VAL A 26 5.38 -7.46 17.32
N ASP A 27 5.70 -7.60 18.59
CA ASP A 27 6.13 -6.46 19.40
C ASP A 27 7.64 -6.24 19.27
N PHE A 28 8.03 -5.20 18.52
CA PHE A 28 9.41 -4.69 18.42
C PHE A 28 9.61 -3.42 19.25
N GLY A 29 8.77 -3.18 20.24
CA GLY A 29 8.72 -1.97 21.06
C GLY A 29 7.83 -0.88 20.46
N ASP A 30 7.46 0.09 21.27
CA ASP A 30 6.62 1.20 20.81
C ASP A 30 7.40 2.09 19.84
N PRO A 31 6.79 2.52 18.74
CA PRO A 31 7.42 3.51 17.88
C PRO A 31 7.46 4.88 18.58
N SER A 32 8.51 5.64 18.29
CA SER A 32 8.60 7.05 18.70
C SER A 32 7.76 7.92 17.76
N TYR A 33 6.79 8.64 18.30
CA TYR A 33 5.98 9.58 17.51
C TYR A 33 6.83 10.57 16.71
N GLU A 34 7.89 11.15 17.32
CA GLU A 34 8.74 12.13 16.67
C GLU A 34 9.53 11.51 15.50
N LEU A 35 9.97 10.26 15.65
CA LEU A 35 10.68 9.55 14.58
C LEU A 35 9.71 9.10 13.48
N VAL A 36 8.52 8.56 13.82
CA VAL A 36 7.47 8.26 12.81
C VAL A 36 7.14 9.51 12.00
N LYS A 37 7.00 10.67 12.68
CA LYS A 37 6.75 11.94 12.00
C LYS A 37 7.89 12.30 11.07
N ALA A 38 9.13 12.14 11.48
CA ALA A 38 10.31 12.44 10.65
C ALA A 38 10.39 11.51 9.43
N GLU A 39 10.14 10.20 9.60
CA GLU A 39 10.08 9.21 8.52
C GLU A 39 8.95 9.56 7.52
N HIS A 40 7.76 9.91 8.01
CA HIS A 40 6.64 10.33 7.18
C HIS A 40 6.95 11.65 6.43
N ASP A 41 7.53 12.64 7.08
CA ASP A 41 7.93 13.91 6.45
C ASP A 41 8.97 13.67 5.33
N ALA A 42 9.92 12.75 5.53
CA ALA A 42 10.90 12.35 4.51
C ALA A 42 10.22 11.66 3.31
N TYR A 43 9.25 10.77 3.59
CA TYR A 43 8.46 10.10 2.56
C TYR A 43 7.68 11.12 1.70
N VAL A 44 6.98 12.06 2.32
CA VAL A 44 6.23 13.12 1.60
C VAL A 44 7.17 13.97 0.74
N LYS A 45 8.34 14.38 1.28
CA LYS A 45 9.35 15.10 0.51
C LYS A 45 9.85 14.31 -0.69
N ALA A 46 10.03 13.00 -0.54
CA ALA A 46 10.43 12.13 -1.65
C ALA A 46 9.35 12.09 -2.74
N LEU A 47 8.06 11.97 -2.41
CA LEU A 47 6.96 12.06 -3.38
C LEU A 47 6.98 13.39 -4.13
N VAL A 48 7.06 14.50 -3.40
CA VAL A 48 7.10 15.87 -3.99
C VAL A 48 8.32 16.05 -4.90
N SER A 49 9.48 15.50 -4.53
CA SER A 49 10.69 15.58 -5.36
C SER A 49 10.55 14.85 -6.71
N GLN A 50 9.65 13.88 -6.80
CA GLN A 50 9.30 13.21 -8.06
C GLN A 50 8.17 13.93 -8.82
N GLY A 51 7.77 15.13 -8.37
CA GLY A 51 6.71 15.93 -9.01
C GLY A 51 5.31 15.38 -8.75
N VAL A 52 5.10 14.70 -7.62
CA VAL A 52 3.77 14.29 -7.17
C VAL A 52 3.14 15.46 -6.39
N ASP A 53 1.93 15.82 -6.76
CA ASP A 53 1.09 16.75 -6.00
C ASP A 53 0.44 15.98 -4.83
N VAL A 54 0.77 16.37 -3.60
CA VAL A 54 0.42 15.61 -2.40
C VAL A 54 -0.58 16.38 -1.54
N GLU A 55 -1.80 15.86 -1.43
CA GLU A 55 -2.77 16.32 -0.41
C GLU A 55 -2.38 15.76 0.95
N ILE A 56 -2.15 16.64 1.92
CA ILE A 56 -1.77 16.26 3.29
C ILE A 56 -2.96 16.45 4.22
N LEU A 57 -3.53 15.36 4.68
CA LEU A 57 -4.63 15.37 5.64
C LEU A 57 -4.14 15.60 7.07
N ALA A 58 -4.96 16.26 7.88
CA ALA A 58 -4.68 16.45 9.30
C ALA A 58 -4.58 15.10 10.04
N PRO A 59 -3.81 15.04 11.15
CA PRO A 59 -3.81 13.88 12.03
C PRO A 59 -5.23 13.51 12.46
N LEU A 60 -5.49 12.22 12.69
CA LEU A 60 -6.78 11.74 13.17
C LEU A 60 -6.62 11.12 14.58
N PRO A 61 -6.79 11.92 15.65
CA PRO A 61 -6.72 11.42 17.02
C PRO A 61 -7.78 10.33 17.29
N GLY A 62 -7.41 9.32 18.07
CA GLY A 62 -8.27 8.17 18.37
C GLY A 62 -8.18 7.04 17.35
N PHE A 63 -7.46 7.25 16.22
CA PHE A 63 -7.20 6.24 15.20
C PHE A 63 -5.68 6.08 15.01
N PRO A 64 -5.05 5.14 15.75
CA PRO A 64 -3.60 4.97 15.74
C PRO A 64 -3.01 4.71 14.35
N ASP A 65 -3.73 3.95 13.53
CA ASP A 65 -3.28 3.50 12.20
C ASP A 65 -3.71 4.43 11.06
N ALA A 66 -4.37 5.57 11.36
CA ALA A 66 -4.96 6.42 10.33
C ALA A 66 -3.95 7.08 9.37
N LEU A 67 -2.64 7.11 9.70
CA LEU A 67 -1.62 7.54 8.75
C LEU A 67 -1.50 6.56 7.56
N PHE A 68 -1.93 5.31 7.72
CA PHE A 68 -1.93 4.29 6.68
C PHE A 68 -3.21 4.38 5.84
N VAL A 69 -3.27 5.44 5.03
CA VAL A 69 -4.46 5.77 4.21
C VAL A 69 -4.72 4.75 3.08
N GLU A 70 -3.79 3.84 2.83
CA GLU A 70 -3.94 2.81 1.82
C GLU A 70 -5.03 1.79 2.16
N ASP A 71 -5.15 1.39 3.46
CA ASP A 71 -6.08 0.33 3.84
C ASP A 71 -7.55 0.72 3.73
N PRO A 72 -7.98 1.96 4.11
CA PRO A 72 -9.39 2.34 4.04
C PRO A 72 -9.89 2.71 2.64
N ALA A 73 -9.05 2.74 1.61
CA ALA A 73 -9.50 3.11 0.26
C ALA A 73 -8.64 2.52 -0.86
N LEU A 74 -9.24 2.44 -2.05
CA LEU A 74 -8.59 2.11 -3.31
C LEU A 74 -8.86 3.25 -4.30
N VAL A 75 -7.83 3.69 -5.03
CA VAL A 75 -7.96 4.79 -5.99
C VAL A 75 -7.45 4.38 -7.38
N PHE A 76 -8.12 4.89 -8.40
CA PHE A 76 -7.75 4.81 -9.82
C PHE A 76 -7.71 6.23 -10.38
N SER A 77 -7.35 6.40 -11.65
CA SER A 77 -7.36 7.72 -12.29
C SER A 77 -8.75 8.35 -12.32
N GLU A 78 -9.78 7.54 -12.46
CA GLU A 78 -11.17 7.96 -12.70
C GLU A 78 -12.08 7.85 -11.46
N ALA A 79 -11.74 7.01 -10.48
CA ALA A 79 -12.64 6.68 -9.39
C ALA A 79 -11.89 6.31 -8.10
N ALA A 80 -12.60 6.42 -6.98
CA ALA A 80 -12.16 5.89 -5.69
C ALA A 80 -13.18 4.89 -5.14
N VAL A 81 -12.70 3.94 -4.35
CA VAL A 81 -13.54 2.98 -3.61
C VAL A 81 -13.20 3.07 -2.13
N VAL A 82 -14.17 3.42 -1.31
CA VAL A 82 -14.06 3.37 0.15
C VAL A 82 -14.20 1.92 0.59
N LEU A 83 -13.18 1.42 1.28
CA LEU A 83 -13.10 0.07 1.78
C LEU A 83 -13.57 -0.03 3.24
N LYS A 84 -13.70 -1.24 3.73
CA LYS A 84 -14.21 -1.52 5.06
C LYS A 84 -13.26 -2.48 5.77
N SER A 85 -12.57 -2.00 6.79
CA SER A 85 -11.68 -2.83 7.58
C SER A 85 -12.43 -3.79 8.51
N SER A 86 -11.87 -4.98 8.72
CA SER A 86 -12.34 -5.95 9.72
C SER A 86 -11.92 -5.57 11.14
N ARG A 87 -11.01 -4.60 11.29
CA ARG A 87 -10.49 -4.16 12.59
C ARG A 87 -11.36 -3.05 13.17
N ILE A 88 -11.85 -3.28 14.38
CA ILE A 88 -12.72 -2.32 15.08
C ILE A 88 -11.98 -0.99 15.35
N GLU A 89 -10.67 -1.06 15.61
CA GLU A 89 -9.79 0.07 15.86
C GLU A 89 -9.68 1.02 14.65
N ARG A 90 -10.00 0.51 13.45
CA ARG A 90 -9.97 1.25 12.18
C ARG A 90 -11.36 1.55 11.63
N SER A 91 -12.40 1.13 12.37
CA SER A 91 -13.79 1.35 11.95
C SER A 91 -14.09 2.85 11.86
N GLY A 92 -14.53 3.30 10.68
CA GLY A 92 -14.84 4.73 10.40
C GLY A 92 -13.72 5.49 9.68
N GLU A 93 -12.48 4.97 9.60
CA GLU A 93 -11.39 5.64 8.85
C GLU A 93 -11.79 5.89 7.39
N GLY A 94 -12.42 4.92 6.72
CA GLY A 94 -12.88 5.03 5.34
C GLY A 94 -13.93 6.13 5.15
N GLU A 95 -14.91 6.25 6.05
CA GLU A 95 -15.93 7.29 6.00
C GLU A 95 -15.32 8.69 6.18
N ILE A 96 -14.35 8.83 7.10
CA ILE A 96 -13.66 10.10 7.30
C ILE A 96 -12.82 10.46 6.07
N LEU A 97 -12.13 9.48 5.48
CA LEU A 97 -11.30 9.67 4.29
C LEU A 97 -12.15 10.00 3.05
N SER A 98 -13.39 9.51 2.98
CA SER A 98 -14.28 9.71 1.82
C SER A 98 -14.50 11.18 1.45
N ARG A 99 -14.40 12.10 2.42
CA ARG A 99 -14.51 13.55 2.16
C ARG A 99 -13.38 14.06 1.26
N SER A 100 -12.15 13.62 1.50
CA SER A 100 -11.02 13.95 0.63
C SER A 100 -11.18 13.26 -0.74
N LEU A 101 -11.63 12.00 -0.77
CA LEU A 101 -11.86 11.29 -2.02
C LEU A 101 -12.90 12.02 -2.89
N GLN A 102 -13.99 12.52 -2.32
CA GLN A 102 -15.03 13.27 -3.03
C GLN A 102 -14.52 14.61 -3.61
N ASN A 103 -13.44 15.17 -3.06
CA ASN A 103 -12.82 16.37 -3.61
C ASN A 103 -11.91 16.05 -4.82
N ASN A 104 -11.41 14.83 -4.90
CA ASN A 104 -10.43 14.43 -5.92
C ASN A 104 -11.04 13.59 -7.06
N PHE A 105 -12.15 12.90 -6.79
CA PHE A 105 -12.75 11.95 -7.73
C PHE A 105 -14.23 12.27 -7.95
N HIS A 106 -14.65 12.18 -9.20
CA HIS A 106 -16.07 12.31 -9.55
C HIS A 106 -16.88 11.12 -9.02
N ASP A 107 -16.33 9.92 -9.17
CA ASP A 107 -16.98 8.68 -8.75
C ASP A 107 -16.31 8.14 -7.49
N VAL A 108 -17.05 8.15 -6.39
CA VAL A 108 -16.65 7.54 -5.11
C VAL A 108 -17.64 6.43 -4.77
N LEU A 109 -17.18 5.20 -4.88
CA LEU A 109 -17.95 4.00 -4.61
C LEU A 109 -17.65 3.48 -3.20
N TYR A 110 -18.52 2.65 -2.66
CA TYR A 110 -18.39 2.14 -1.29
C TYR A 110 -18.51 0.62 -1.30
N LEU A 111 -17.62 -0.05 -0.55
CA LEU A 111 -17.76 -1.47 -0.29
C LEU A 111 -18.95 -1.68 0.64
N ASP A 112 -19.99 -2.34 0.15
CA ASP A 112 -21.26 -2.56 0.88
C ASP A 112 -21.21 -3.80 1.76
N ASP A 113 -20.44 -4.83 1.40
CA ASP A 113 -20.46 -6.14 2.04
C ASP A 113 -19.07 -6.73 2.28
N GLY A 114 -18.91 -7.47 3.39
CA GLY A 114 -17.64 -8.06 3.80
C GLY A 114 -16.60 -7.03 4.24
N PHE A 115 -15.33 -7.45 4.26
CA PHE A 115 -14.19 -6.64 4.68
C PHE A 115 -13.05 -6.73 3.67
N VAL A 116 -12.42 -5.59 3.40
CA VAL A 116 -11.24 -5.47 2.54
C VAL A 116 -10.33 -4.39 3.11
N ASP A 117 -9.06 -4.71 3.32
CA ASP A 117 -8.00 -3.73 3.53
C ASP A 117 -7.24 -3.51 2.20
N GLY A 118 -6.93 -2.24 1.87
CA GLY A 118 -6.22 -1.89 0.64
C GLY A 118 -4.82 -2.49 0.53
N GLY A 119 -4.21 -2.88 1.66
CA GLY A 119 -2.96 -3.65 1.69
C GLY A 119 -3.04 -5.01 0.97
N ASP A 120 -4.24 -5.55 0.78
CA ASP A 120 -4.49 -6.78 0.03
C ASP A 120 -4.78 -6.55 -1.47
N ILE A 121 -4.73 -5.31 -1.94
CA ILE A 121 -5.07 -4.98 -3.32
C ILE A 121 -3.81 -4.58 -4.10
N LEU A 122 -3.37 -5.44 -4.99
CA LEU A 122 -2.26 -5.15 -5.90
C LEU A 122 -2.82 -4.74 -7.27
N GLN A 123 -2.64 -3.48 -7.62
CA GLN A 123 -2.97 -2.98 -8.94
C GLN A 123 -1.86 -3.34 -9.95
N LEU A 124 -2.26 -3.83 -11.10
CA LEU A 124 -1.42 -4.18 -12.24
C LEU A 124 -1.89 -3.36 -13.46
N PRO A 125 -1.08 -3.26 -14.53
CA PRO A 125 -1.48 -2.51 -15.72
C PRO A 125 -2.79 -2.97 -16.37
N ASP A 126 -3.11 -4.26 -16.30
CA ASP A 126 -4.26 -4.90 -16.97
C ASP A 126 -5.23 -5.62 -16.02
N ALA A 127 -4.93 -5.65 -14.74
CA ALA A 127 -5.76 -6.35 -13.74
C ALA A 127 -5.56 -5.79 -12.32
N VAL A 128 -6.41 -6.22 -11.41
CA VAL A 128 -6.29 -5.98 -9.97
C VAL A 128 -6.28 -7.34 -9.27
N ILE A 129 -5.27 -7.62 -8.46
CA ILE A 129 -5.25 -8.83 -7.62
C ILE A 129 -5.79 -8.48 -6.24
N ILE A 130 -6.73 -9.29 -5.77
CA ILE A 130 -7.36 -9.19 -4.44
C ILE A 130 -6.87 -10.37 -3.61
N GLY A 131 -6.08 -10.12 -2.58
CA GLY A 131 -5.59 -11.12 -1.64
C GLY A 131 -6.65 -11.46 -0.59
N LEU A 132 -6.89 -12.74 -0.36
CA LEU A 132 -7.66 -13.22 0.80
C LEU A 132 -6.70 -13.44 1.96
N SER A 133 -6.82 -12.63 2.99
CA SER A 133 -5.96 -12.63 4.18
C SER A 133 -6.80 -12.70 5.47
N GLN A 134 -6.19 -12.44 6.60
CA GLN A 134 -6.92 -12.25 7.87
C GLN A 134 -7.69 -10.90 7.93
N ARG A 135 -7.41 -9.98 7.00
CA ARG A 135 -8.01 -8.65 6.92
C ARG A 135 -9.05 -8.53 5.80
N THR A 136 -8.88 -9.30 4.74
CA THR A 136 -9.78 -9.33 3.58
C THR A 136 -10.46 -10.67 3.50
N ASP A 137 -11.77 -10.69 3.69
CA ASP A 137 -12.57 -11.90 3.60
C ASP A 137 -13.09 -12.15 2.16
N ARG A 138 -13.58 -13.37 1.92
CA ARG A 138 -14.10 -13.73 0.60
C ARG A 138 -15.31 -12.89 0.19
N LYS A 139 -16.14 -12.51 1.14
CA LYS A 139 -17.36 -11.73 0.91
C LYS A 139 -17.01 -10.33 0.43
N GLY A 140 -16.07 -9.67 1.11
CA GLY A 140 -15.53 -8.37 0.71
C GLY A 140 -14.79 -8.43 -0.63
N ALA A 141 -14.00 -9.47 -0.86
CA ALA A 141 -13.30 -9.65 -2.14
C ALA A 141 -14.28 -9.81 -3.32
N GLU A 142 -15.39 -10.54 -3.14
CA GLU A 142 -16.41 -10.68 -4.17
C GLU A 142 -17.21 -9.38 -4.37
N ALA A 143 -17.55 -8.66 -3.30
CA ALA A 143 -18.18 -7.34 -3.38
C ALA A 143 -17.26 -6.33 -4.12
N LEU A 144 -15.98 -6.30 -3.78
CA LEU A 144 -15.01 -5.46 -4.48
C LEU A 144 -14.87 -5.86 -5.96
N ARG A 145 -14.88 -7.16 -6.29
CA ARG A 145 -14.85 -7.63 -7.68
C ARG A 145 -16.02 -7.09 -8.51
N ILE A 146 -17.21 -7.00 -7.93
CA ILE A 146 -18.39 -6.42 -8.59
C ILE A 146 -18.14 -4.94 -8.89
N ILE A 147 -17.63 -4.17 -7.92
CA ILE A 147 -17.27 -2.76 -8.09
C ILE A 147 -16.20 -2.60 -9.18
N LEU A 148 -15.14 -3.40 -9.15
CA LEU A 148 -14.07 -3.38 -10.15
C LEU A 148 -14.59 -3.69 -11.56
N ASN A 149 -15.50 -4.66 -11.70
CA ASN A 149 -16.15 -4.96 -12.97
C ASN A 149 -16.99 -3.78 -13.48
N HIS A 150 -17.71 -3.08 -12.60
CA HIS A 150 -18.45 -1.86 -12.95
C HIS A 150 -17.51 -0.76 -13.48
N LEU A 151 -16.31 -0.66 -12.90
CA LEU A 151 -15.25 0.26 -13.36
C LEU A 151 -14.47 -0.28 -14.59
N GLY A 152 -14.90 -1.38 -15.20
CA GLY A 152 -14.23 -1.99 -16.35
C GLY A 152 -12.86 -2.61 -16.03
N LYS A 153 -12.58 -2.88 -14.76
CA LYS A 153 -11.30 -3.45 -14.30
C LYS A 153 -11.41 -4.97 -14.15
N ARG A 154 -10.53 -5.68 -14.82
CA ARG A 154 -10.38 -7.13 -14.60
C ARG A 154 -9.82 -7.36 -13.20
N SER A 155 -10.30 -8.37 -12.48
CA SER A 155 -9.78 -8.73 -11.17
C SER A 155 -9.53 -10.22 -11.02
N LEU A 156 -8.56 -10.55 -10.18
CA LEU A 156 -8.18 -11.92 -9.81
C LEU A 156 -8.20 -12.02 -8.29
N ILE A 157 -8.62 -13.13 -7.74
CA ILE A 157 -8.60 -13.39 -6.30
C ILE A 157 -7.57 -14.47 -6.02
N CYS A 158 -6.64 -14.21 -5.10
CA CYS A 158 -5.64 -15.17 -4.65
C CYS A 158 -5.75 -15.40 -3.14
N LYS A 159 -5.11 -16.45 -2.64
CA LYS A 159 -5.00 -16.72 -1.21
C LYS A 159 -3.64 -16.24 -0.72
N VAL A 160 -3.65 -15.39 0.29
CA VAL A 160 -2.43 -14.96 0.98
C VAL A 160 -2.07 -16.01 2.04
N PRO A 161 -0.79 -16.42 2.18
CA PRO A 161 -0.36 -17.32 3.25
C PRO A 161 -0.72 -16.77 4.63
N SER A 162 -1.07 -17.63 5.57
CA SER A 162 -1.60 -17.23 6.90
C SER A 162 -0.62 -16.44 7.75
N GLU A 163 0.68 -16.59 7.49
CA GLU A 163 1.78 -15.86 8.16
C GLU A 163 2.09 -14.50 7.52
N VAL A 164 1.36 -14.13 6.44
CA VAL A 164 1.51 -12.85 5.74
C VAL A 164 0.32 -11.97 6.11
N LEU A 165 0.58 -10.76 6.57
CA LEU A 165 -0.48 -9.84 7.01
C LEU A 165 -1.39 -9.40 5.86
N HIS A 166 -0.77 -8.89 4.77
CA HIS A 166 -1.43 -8.43 3.55
C HIS A 166 -0.66 -8.89 2.31
N LEU A 167 -1.31 -8.99 1.17
CA LEU A 167 -0.66 -9.31 -0.10
C LEU A 167 0.54 -8.38 -0.37
N LYS A 168 0.38 -7.07 -0.19
CA LYS A 168 1.45 -6.07 -0.44
C LYS A 168 2.52 -5.99 0.65
N SER A 169 2.38 -6.72 1.75
CA SER A 169 3.51 -6.90 2.68
C SER A 169 4.61 -7.73 2.06
N ASP A 170 4.27 -8.66 1.17
CA ASP A 170 5.16 -9.67 0.60
C ASP A 170 5.33 -9.55 -0.92
N CYS A 171 4.73 -8.55 -1.58
CA CYS A 171 5.00 -8.26 -2.99
C CYS A 171 4.70 -6.82 -3.39
N SER A 172 5.40 -6.32 -4.40
CA SER A 172 5.11 -5.05 -5.08
C SER A 172 5.44 -5.13 -6.57
N LEU A 173 4.65 -4.42 -7.39
CA LEU A 173 4.96 -4.23 -8.81
C LEU A 173 6.05 -3.16 -8.92
N ILE A 174 7.20 -3.53 -9.50
CA ILE A 174 8.36 -2.64 -9.66
C ILE A 174 8.67 -2.31 -11.12
N ASP A 175 8.11 -3.08 -12.07
CA ASP A 175 8.01 -2.72 -13.50
C ASP A 175 6.73 -3.33 -14.09
N CYS A 176 6.38 -2.97 -15.32
CA CYS A 176 5.17 -3.45 -16.00
C CYS A 176 5.08 -4.98 -16.07
N ASP A 177 6.22 -5.66 -16.08
CA ASP A 177 6.36 -7.12 -16.14
C ASP A 177 7.16 -7.73 -15.00
N THR A 178 7.55 -6.95 -13.98
CA THR A 178 8.47 -7.37 -12.92
C THR A 178 7.91 -7.04 -11.54
N ILE A 179 7.92 -8.02 -10.65
CA ILE A 179 7.54 -7.89 -9.25
C ILE A 179 8.71 -8.17 -8.32
N LEU A 180 8.80 -7.41 -7.25
CA LEU A 180 9.58 -7.72 -6.08
C LEU A 180 8.70 -8.57 -5.15
N VAL A 181 9.17 -9.73 -4.71
CA VAL A 181 8.32 -10.70 -3.99
C VAL A 181 9.14 -11.52 -2.99
N THR A 182 8.53 -11.91 -1.89
CA THR A 182 9.14 -12.88 -0.96
C THR A 182 8.98 -14.30 -1.49
N GLU A 183 9.81 -15.21 -0.98
CA GLU A 183 9.73 -16.65 -1.27
C GLU A 183 8.34 -17.23 -0.99
N LYS A 184 7.64 -16.71 0.05
CA LYS A 184 6.29 -17.17 0.45
C LYS A 184 5.23 -16.99 -0.63
N LEU A 185 5.35 -15.96 -1.47
CA LEU A 185 4.43 -15.65 -2.56
C LEU A 185 5.01 -15.95 -3.95
N ALA A 186 6.25 -16.42 -4.04
CA ALA A 186 6.92 -16.62 -5.32
C ALA A 186 6.18 -17.60 -6.25
N ASP A 187 5.51 -18.61 -5.69
CA ASP A 187 4.77 -19.63 -6.44
C ASP A 187 3.28 -19.32 -6.61
N GLU A 188 2.81 -18.13 -6.17
CA GLU A 188 1.41 -17.76 -6.34
C GLU A 188 1.04 -17.66 -7.84
N LYS A 189 0.00 -18.41 -8.23
CA LYS A 189 -0.40 -18.57 -9.64
C LYS A 189 -0.81 -17.24 -10.31
N THR A 190 -1.42 -16.33 -9.56
CA THR A 190 -1.82 -15.01 -10.08
C THR A 190 -0.61 -14.13 -10.44
N LEU A 191 0.58 -14.47 -9.91
CA LEU A 191 1.85 -13.79 -10.18
C LEU A 191 2.73 -14.53 -11.21
N SER A 192 2.25 -15.62 -11.83
CA SER A 192 3.06 -16.46 -12.74
C SER A 192 3.48 -15.76 -14.04
N GLY A 193 2.78 -14.70 -14.43
CA GLY A 193 3.08 -13.93 -15.66
C GLY A 193 4.19 -12.89 -15.50
N PHE A 194 4.76 -12.73 -14.29
CA PHE A 194 5.75 -11.70 -14.00
C PHE A 194 7.16 -12.28 -13.84
N ASN A 195 8.15 -11.51 -14.26
CA ASN A 195 9.52 -11.67 -13.82
C ASN A 195 9.58 -11.42 -12.31
N LYS A 196 10.26 -12.28 -11.55
CA LYS A 196 10.30 -12.19 -10.10
C LYS A 196 11.70 -11.87 -9.62
N ILE A 197 11.82 -10.82 -8.81
CA ILE A 197 13.00 -10.54 -8.01
C ILE A 197 12.66 -10.98 -6.59
N ILE A 198 13.36 -12.00 -6.10
CA ILE A 198 13.13 -12.57 -4.77
C ILE A 198 13.88 -11.73 -3.74
N VAL A 199 13.15 -11.26 -2.74
CA VAL A 199 13.70 -10.53 -1.60
C VAL A 199 14.49 -11.51 -0.71
N PRO A 200 15.71 -11.16 -0.26
CA PRO A 200 16.42 -11.97 0.72
C PRO A 200 15.57 -12.22 1.98
N GLU A 201 15.53 -13.45 2.48
CA GLU A 201 14.64 -13.88 3.58
C GLU A 201 14.72 -12.96 4.82
N LYS A 202 15.94 -12.51 5.18
CA LYS A 202 16.17 -11.62 6.34
C LYS A 202 15.65 -10.19 6.12
N GLU A 203 15.29 -9.83 4.89
CA GLU A 203 14.79 -8.50 4.49
C GLU A 203 13.38 -8.60 3.90
N SER A 204 12.57 -9.59 4.30
CA SER A 204 11.24 -9.85 3.70
C SER A 204 10.35 -8.59 3.62
N ASN A 205 10.43 -7.70 4.61
CA ASN A 205 9.66 -6.44 4.62
C ASN A 205 10.08 -5.47 3.48
N ALA A 206 11.24 -5.68 2.84
CA ALA A 206 11.64 -4.92 1.65
C ALA A 206 10.71 -5.16 0.44
N ALA A 207 9.93 -6.24 0.45
CA ALA A 207 8.94 -6.50 -0.60
C ALA A 207 7.85 -5.42 -0.68
N ASN A 208 7.61 -4.67 0.43
CA ASN A 208 6.72 -3.52 0.44
C ASN A 208 7.45 -2.26 -0.03
N THR A 209 7.62 -2.12 -1.33
CA THR A 209 8.17 -0.94 -2.00
C THR A 209 7.08 -0.23 -2.80
N ILE A 210 7.38 0.96 -3.29
CA ILE A 210 6.54 1.64 -4.29
C ILE A 210 7.41 2.15 -5.44
N ARG A 211 6.87 2.15 -6.65
CA ARG A 211 7.49 2.80 -7.80
C ARG A 211 6.72 4.08 -8.14
N ILE A 212 7.45 5.17 -8.26
CA ILE A 212 6.95 6.47 -8.72
C ILE A 212 7.79 6.87 -9.93
N LYS A 213 7.18 6.90 -11.11
CA LYS A 213 7.86 7.14 -12.38
C LYS A 213 9.03 6.15 -12.58
N SER A 214 10.27 6.64 -12.67
CA SER A 214 11.46 5.80 -12.83
C SER A 214 12.06 5.32 -11.51
N LYS A 215 11.62 5.83 -10.36
CA LYS A 215 12.26 5.60 -9.05
C LYS A 215 11.49 4.60 -8.21
N ILE A 216 12.20 3.67 -7.56
CA ILE A 216 11.65 2.77 -6.54
C ILE A 216 12.01 3.35 -5.17
N PHE A 217 11.01 3.57 -4.34
CA PHE A 217 11.18 3.92 -2.94
C PHE A 217 11.31 2.64 -2.13
N ILE A 218 12.35 2.53 -1.35
CA ILE A 218 12.67 1.33 -0.57
C ILE A 218 13.18 1.71 0.83
N GLY A 219 12.93 0.87 1.83
CA GLY A 219 13.49 1.08 3.17
C GLY A 219 15.01 1.01 3.16
N GLU A 220 15.69 2.02 3.74
CA GLU A 220 17.16 2.08 3.78
C GLU A 220 17.80 0.97 4.60
N GLN A 221 17.03 0.34 5.50
CA GLN A 221 17.47 -0.79 6.33
C GLN A 221 17.58 -2.13 5.57
N PHE A 222 17.34 -2.15 4.24
CA PHE A 222 17.34 -3.35 3.40
C PHE A 222 18.50 -3.35 2.39
N PRO A 223 19.79 -3.34 2.84
CA PRO A 223 20.94 -3.17 1.95
C PRO A 223 21.12 -4.29 0.92
N ALA A 224 20.76 -5.52 1.26
CA ALA A 224 20.88 -6.62 0.30
C ALA A 224 19.86 -6.54 -0.82
N THR A 225 18.61 -6.14 -0.51
CA THR A 225 17.56 -5.90 -1.52
C THR A 225 17.90 -4.69 -2.39
N ILE A 226 18.41 -3.60 -1.79
CA ILE A 226 18.92 -2.42 -2.52
C ILE A 226 19.95 -2.86 -3.55
N GLN A 227 20.97 -3.64 -3.12
CA GLN A 227 22.01 -4.11 -4.04
C GLN A 227 21.47 -4.99 -5.18
N VAL A 228 20.46 -5.82 -4.91
CA VAL A 228 19.83 -6.66 -5.92
C VAL A 228 19.09 -5.79 -6.94
N LEU A 229 18.32 -4.80 -6.49
CA LEU A 229 17.57 -3.91 -7.37
C LEU A 229 18.51 -3.04 -8.24
N GLU A 230 19.59 -2.48 -7.66
CA GLU A 230 20.59 -1.71 -8.40
C GLU A 230 21.28 -2.56 -9.49
N LYS A 231 21.64 -3.81 -9.17
CA LYS A 231 22.21 -4.75 -10.17
C LYS A 231 21.27 -5.07 -11.31
N ASN A 232 19.96 -4.97 -11.08
CA ASN A 232 18.93 -5.11 -12.11
C ASN A 232 18.61 -3.78 -12.82
N GLY A 233 19.36 -2.71 -12.56
CA GLY A 233 19.26 -1.43 -13.27
C GLY A 233 18.18 -0.50 -12.74
N PHE A 234 17.59 -0.76 -11.58
CA PHE A 234 16.59 0.13 -10.99
C PHE A 234 17.24 1.31 -10.27
N GLU A 235 16.64 2.47 -10.41
CA GLU A 235 17.00 3.66 -9.68
C GLU A 235 16.19 3.77 -8.38
N LEU A 236 16.89 3.92 -7.24
CA LEU A 236 16.29 3.82 -5.92
C LEU A 236 16.27 5.14 -5.17
N ILE A 237 15.29 5.31 -4.29
CA ILE A 237 15.23 6.32 -3.25
C ILE A 237 15.10 5.59 -1.91
N PRO A 238 16.22 5.37 -1.20
CA PRO A 238 16.19 4.80 0.14
C PRO A 238 15.54 5.77 1.14
N LEU A 239 14.68 5.26 2.00
CA LEU A 239 13.93 6.03 3.01
C LEU A 239 13.98 5.32 4.36
N GLY A 240 14.15 6.08 5.44
CA GLY A 240 13.98 5.57 6.80
C GLY A 240 12.52 5.19 7.05
N ILE A 241 12.29 3.95 7.47
CA ILE A 241 10.97 3.44 7.88
C ILE A 241 11.07 2.52 9.10
N SER A 242 12.11 2.66 9.89
CA SER A 242 12.38 1.77 11.02
C SER A 242 11.31 1.84 12.10
N GLU A 243 10.74 3.02 12.35
CA GLU A 243 9.69 3.21 13.35
C GLU A 243 8.32 2.81 12.80
N ILE A 244 8.05 3.13 11.53
CA ILE A 244 6.83 2.73 10.82
C ILE A 244 6.73 1.20 10.73
N SER A 245 7.86 0.52 10.51
CA SER A 245 7.91 -0.95 10.45
C SER A 245 7.59 -1.64 11.78
N LYS A 246 7.71 -0.96 12.95
CA LYS A 246 7.31 -1.51 14.25
C LYS A 246 5.81 -1.73 14.40
N ILE A 247 5.01 -1.13 13.53
CA ILE A 247 3.55 -1.23 13.50
C ILE A 247 3.07 -1.87 12.19
N ASP A 248 3.78 -2.90 11.76
CA ASP A 248 3.47 -3.77 10.61
C ASP A 248 3.27 -3.03 9.27
N ALA A 249 3.83 -1.84 9.12
CA ALA A 249 3.61 -1.03 7.92
C ALA A 249 4.88 -0.84 7.08
N GLY A 250 4.66 -0.51 5.82
CA GLY A 250 5.70 -0.21 4.84
C GLY A 250 5.37 1.03 4.03
N LEU A 251 6.14 1.26 2.97
CA LEU A 251 6.04 2.46 2.15
C LEU A 251 4.70 2.59 1.42
N SER A 252 4.11 1.47 0.98
CA SER A 252 2.84 1.52 0.27
C SER A 252 1.70 2.02 1.14
N CYS A 253 1.72 1.69 2.44
CA CYS A 253 0.65 1.96 3.39
C CYS A 253 0.39 3.46 3.60
N MET A 254 1.44 4.31 3.45
CA MET A 254 1.40 5.72 3.83
C MET A 254 0.70 6.64 2.82
N SER A 255 0.31 6.16 1.63
CA SER A 255 -0.37 7.02 0.65
C SER A 255 -1.34 6.28 -0.26
N LEU A 256 -2.40 6.97 -0.66
CA LEU A 256 -3.14 6.68 -1.88
C LEU A 256 -2.47 7.41 -3.04
N ARG A 257 -2.30 6.75 -4.19
CA ARG A 257 -1.52 7.27 -5.32
C ARG A 257 -2.24 6.99 -6.63
N TRP A 258 -2.31 7.98 -7.52
CA TRP A 258 -2.90 7.81 -8.85
C TRP A 258 -2.29 8.77 -9.87
N SER A 259 -2.63 8.53 -11.13
CA SER A 259 -2.30 9.38 -12.27
C SER A 259 -3.57 10.11 -12.71
N GLN A 260 -3.50 11.41 -12.86
CA GLN A 260 -4.60 12.27 -13.30
C GLN A 260 -4.22 13.02 -14.58
#